data_f084a304d6aaa16096437741617bac45
#
_entry.id   f084a304d6aaa16096437741617bac45
#
_cell.length_a   1.000
_cell.length_b   1.000
_cell.length_c   1.000
_cell.angle_alpha   90.00
_cell.angle_beta   90.00
_cell.angle_gamma   90.00
#
_symmetry.space_group_name_H-M   'P 1'
#
loop_
_entity.id
_entity.type
_entity.pdbx_description
1 polymer ?
#
loop_
_entity_poly.entity_id
_entity_poly.type
_entity_poly.pdbx_seq_one_letter_code
_entity_poly.pdbx_strand_id
1 'polypeptide(L)'
;MLFDRLGITGGKKTKTGQYSTSEAVLATIDHPLIETVLEHRSLSKLKSTYTDALANVADSNDRVHTSYHQALTTTGRLSSTEPNLQNIPIRTDTGRLIRGAFIAPKGRKVLSADYSQIELRLMAHFANDPVLIRAFQEGHDIHRATAAEILGKAFDDVTSEERRQAKAVNFGLLYGMSEFGLAKQLGFTRQQAQDYIKLYFARYPTVRAYMQATRTAAQNQGYITTILGRKLFTPDMQHPNRGVRQAAERAAINAPLQGSAADIIKLAMIAVNEVLPTEHAKMLLQVHDELVFEADEDKVDEIAKLIKNAMQDVLSKTAKEKGWDVDFAVPLVVEVGIGDNWDEAH
;
A
#
# COMPACT_ATOMS: atom_id res chain seq x y z
N MET A 1 7.16 -23.32 -26.95
CA MET A 1 7.14 -22.58 -28.22
C MET A 1 8.21 -21.48 -28.27
N LEU A 2 8.21 -20.50 -27.36
CA LEU A 2 9.19 -19.38 -27.37
C LEU A 2 10.64 -19.83 -27.35
N PHE A 3 11.00 -20.78 -26.50
CA PHE A 3 12.38 -21.22 -26.30
C PHE A 3 12.79 -22.35 -27.24
N ASP A 4 11.93 -23.37 -27.42
CA ASP A 4 12.29 -24.59 -28.19
C ASP A 4 12.09 -24.44 -29.70
N ARG A 5 11.07 -23.68 -30.15
CA ARG A 5 10.77 -23.48 -31.57
C ARG A 5 11.37 -22.22 -32.15
N LEU A 6 11.31 -21.11 -31.41
CA LEU A 6 11.81 -19.82 -31.87
C LEU A 6 13.24 -19.55 -31.43
N GLY A 7 13.85 -20.45 -30.63
CA GLY A 7 15.24 -20.37 -30.22
C GLY A 7 15.56 -19.14 -29.35
N ILE A 8 14.55 -18.53 -28.71
CA ILE A 8 14.77 -17.36 -27.87
C ILE A 8 15.60 -17.78 -26.66
N THR A 9 16.74 -17.14 -26.47
CA THR A 9 17.68 -17.41 -25.36
C THR A 9 17.27 -16.70 -24.07
N GLY A 10 17.85 -17.10 -22.92
CA GLY A 10 17.61 -16.46 -21.63
C GLY A 10 16.47 -17.06 -20.79
N GLY A 11 15.77 -18.07 -21.28
CA GLY A 11 14.71 -18.76 -20.55
C GLY A 11 15.22 -19.50 -19.31
N LYS A 12 14.48 -19.39 -18.18
CA LYS A 12 14.74 -20.15 -16.95
C LYS A 12 13.78 -21.34 -16.87
N LYS A 13 14.29 -22.53 -16.56
CA LYS A 13 13.47 -23.73 -16.33
C LYS A 13 12.91 -23.76 -14.90
N THR A 14 11.68 -24.22 -14.77
CA THR A 14 11.03 -24.54 -13.49
C THR A 14 11.64 -25.82 -12.90
N LYS A 15 11.27 -26.14 -11.65
CA LYS A 15 11.67 -27.41 -11.01
C LYS A 15 11.19 -28.66 -11.79
N THR A 16 10.13 -28.52 -12.57
CA THR A 16 9.57 -29.59 -13.43
C THR A 16 10.21 -29.65 -14.81
N GLY A 17 11.26 -28.86 -15.08
CA GLY A 17 12.00 -28.87 -16.36
C GLY A 17 11.35 -28.05 -17.50
N GLN A 18 10.18 -27.46 -17.27
CA GLN A 18 9.52 -26.58 -18.25
C GLN A 18 10.09 -25.18 -18.19
N TYR A 19 10.11 -24.46 -19.30
CA TYR A 19 10.48 -23.05 -19.28
C TYR A 19 9.43 -22.20 -18.55
N SER A 20 9.91 -21.38 -17.62
CA SER A 20 9.06 -20.37 -16.98
C SER A 20 8.73 -19.26 -17.96
N THR A 21 7.46 -18.94 -18.08
CA THR A 21 6.96 -17.78 -18.84
C THR A 21 6.37 -16.71 -17.92
N SER A 22 6.78 -16.69 -16.63
CA SER A 22 6.39 -15.63 -15.73
C SER A 22 6.92 -14.28 -16.22
N GLU A 23 6.20 -13.20 -15.92
CA GLU A 23 6.59 -11.83 -16.27
C GLU A 23 8.03 -11.52 -15.83
N ALA A 24 8.38 -11.89 -14.58
CA ALA A 24 9.72 -11.69 -14.02
C ALA A 24 10.85 -12.37 -14.81
N VAL A 25 10.57 -13.47 -15.52
CA VAL A 25 11.53 -14.15 -16.40
C VAL A 25 11.51 -13.54 -17.78
N LEU A 26 10.31 -13.33 -18.35
CA LEU A 26 10.19 -12.78 -19.70
C LEU A 26 10.76 -11.35 -19.79
N ALA A 27 10.50 -10.49 -18.80
CA ALA A 27 11.01 -9.13 -18.76
C ALA A 27 12.56 -9.01 -18.72
N THR A 28 13.28 -10.12 -18.51
CA THR A 28 14.75 -10.14 -18.60
C THR A 28 15.28 -10.51 -20.00
N ILE A 29 14.39 -10.77 -20.94
CA ILE A 29 14.72 -11.23 -22.29
C ILE A 29 14.46 -10.10 -23.28
N ASP A 30 15.52 -9.61 -23.89
CA ASP A 30 15.46 -8.58 -24.93
C ASP A 30 15.08 -9.22 -26.28
N HIS A 31 13.78 -9.17 -26.61
CA HIS A 31 13.27 -9.69 -27.87
C HIS A 31 11.88 -9.10 -28.19
N PRO A 32 11.61 -8.55 -29.39
CA PRO A 32 10.35 -7.89 -29.74
C PRO A 32 9.10 -8.73 -29.48
N LEU A 33 9.15 -10.04 -29.74
CA LEU A 33 8.03 -10.94 -29.48
C LEU A 33 7.72 -11.05 -27.97
N ILE A 34 8.72 -10.91 -27.10
CA ILE A 34 8.51 -10.96 -25.64
C ILE A 34 7.74 -9.73 -25.18
N GLU A 35 8.09 -8.55 -25.70
CA GLU A 35 7.37 -7.30 -25.42
C GLU A 35 5.90 -7.45 -25.82
N THR A 36 5.63 -7.91 -27.06
CA THR A 36 4.27 -8.16 -27.54
C THR A 36 3.50 -9.17 -26.67
N VAL A 37 4.16 -10.25 -26.23
CA VAL A 37 3.54 -11.25 -25.35
C VAL A 37 3.20 -10.66 -23.99
N LEU A 38 4.06 -9.82 -23.40
CA LEU A 38 3.81 -9.16 -22.12
C LEU A 38 2.68 -8.14 -22.25
N GLU A 39 2.68 -7.33 -23.28
CA GLU A 39 1.61 -6.38 -23.59
C GLU A 39 0.26 -7.10 -23.79
N HIS A 40 0.23 -8.11 -24.65
CA HIS A 40 -0.98 -8.91 -24.86
C HIS A 40 -1.52 -9.51 -23.56
N ARG A 41 -0.66 -10.03 -22.67
CA ARG A 41 -1.06 -10.58 -21.38
C ARG A 41 -1.65 -9.50 -20.47
N SER A 42 -1.02 -8.32 -20.44
CA SER A 42 -1.51 -7.18 -19.69
C SER A 42 -2.90 -6.76 -20.15
N LEU A 43 -3.07 -6.53 -21.44
CA LEU A 43 -4.36 -6.14 -22.03
C LEU A 43 -5.43 -7.23 -21.88
N SER A 44 -5.07 -8.50 -22.10
CA SER A 44 -6.01 -9.62 -21.93
C SER A 44 -6.48 -9.74 -20.47
N LYS A 45 -5.59 -9.51 -19.50
CA LYS A 45 -5.94 -9.48 -18.08
C LYS A 45 -6.88 -8.32 -17.77
N LEU A 46 -6.58 -7.11 -18.26
CA LEU A 46 -7.46 -5.95 -18.07
C LEU A 46 -8.84 -6.21 -18.67
N LYS A 47 -8.88 -6.73 -19.90
CA LYS A 47 -10.13 -7.05 -20.59
C LYS A 47 -10.95 -8.07 -19.80
N SER A 48 -10.40 -9.23 -19.52
CA SER A 48 -11.14 -10.33 -18.89
C SER A 48 -11.52 -10.05 -17.44
N THR A 49 -10.64 -9.37 -16.67
CA THR A 49 -10.86 -9.15 -15.23
C THR A 49 -11.74 -7.93 -14.95
N TYR A 50 -11.66 -6.91 -15.81
CA TYR A 50 -12.36 -5.65 -15.55
C TYR A 50 -13.40 -5.31 -16.62
N THR A 51 -13.03 -5.05 -17.88
CA THR A 51 -13.99 -4.53 -18.85
C THR A 51 -15.13 -5.52 -19.12
N ASP A 52 -14.82 -6.79 -19.34
CA ASP A 52 -15.85 -7.79 -19.60
C ASP A 52 -16.56 -8.21 -18.29
N ALA A 53 -15.80 -8.45 -17.23
CA ALA A 53 -16.35 -8.96 -15.98
C ALA A 53 -17.23 -7.92 -15.26
N LEU A 54 -16.80 -6.65 -15.17
CA LEU A 54 -17.55 -5.61 -14.46
C LEU A 54 -18.88 -5.30 -15.18
N ALA A 55 -18.87 -5.22 -16.51
CA ALA A 55 -20.09 -5.01 -17.28
C ALA A 55 -21.14 -6.13 -17.09
N ASN A 56 -20.66 -7.38 -16.91
CA ASN A 56 -21.55 -8.54 -16.72
C ASN A 56 -22.13 -8.65 -15.30
N VAL A 57 -21.52 -8.02 -14.30
CA VAL A 57 -21.99 -8.08 -12.89
C VAL A 57 -22.65 -6.78 -12.42
N ALA A 58 -22.71 -5.76 -13.29
CA ALA A 58 -23.45 -4.55 -13.00
C ALA A 58 -24.97 -4.85 -12.90
N ASP A 59 -25.62 -4.23 -11.92
CA ASP A 59 -27.08 -4.35 -11.73
C ASP A 59 -27.86 -3.48 -12.74
N SER A 60 -29.18 -3.48 -12.62
CA SER A 60 -30.09 -2.69 -13.49
C SER A 60 -29.91 -1.17 -13.38
N ASN A 61 -29.15 -0.69 -12.43
CA ASN A 61 -28.79 0.71 -12.22
C ASN A 61 -27.32 1.00 -12.58
N ASP A 62 -26.68 0.11 -13.33
CA ASP A 62 -25.26 0.17 -13.71
C ASP A 62 -24.31 0.21 -12.51
N ARG A 63 -24.70 -0.39 -11.38
CA ARG A 63 -23.87 -0.44 -10.17
C ARG A 63 -23.24 -1.80 -9.96
N VAL A 64 -21.96 -1.78 -9.55
CA VAL A 64 -21.20 -2.99 -9.23
C VAL A 64 -21.10 -3.14 -7.71
N HIS A 65 -21.43 -4.32 -7.21
CA HIS A 65 -21.42 -4.65 -5.78
C HIS A 65 -20.37 -5.70 -5.49
N THR A 66 -19.45 -5.40 -4.59
CA THR A 66 -18.45 -6.35 -4.10
C THR A 66 -18.84 -6.93 -2.75
N SER A 67 -18.25 -8.08 -2.40
CA SER A 67 -18.33 -8.65 -1.06
C SER A 67 -17.04 -8.40 -0.30
N TYR A 68 -17.12 -7.82 0.92
CA TYR A 68 -15.98 -7.61 1.80
C TYR A 68 -15.89 -8.71 2.86
N HIS A 69 -14.71 -9.36 2.92
CA HIS A 69 -14.38 -10.35 3.93
C HIS A 69 -13.52 -9.71 5.03
N GLN A 70 -14.00 -9.79 6.29
CA GLN A 70 -13.33 -9.16 7.43
C GLN A 70 -12.25 -10.03 8.07
N ALA A 71 -12.28 -11.35 7.87
CA ALA A 71 -11.46 -12.33 8.58
C ALA A 71 -10.62 -13.22 7.64
N LEU A 72 -10.39 -12.81 6.39
CA LEU A 72 -9.67 -13.62 5.41
C LEU A 72 -8.15 -13.36 5.43
N THR A 73 -7.73 -12.11 5.63
CA THR A 73 -6.32 -11.75 5.59
C THR A 73 -5.65 -11.90 6.96
N THR A 74 -4.39 -12.33 6.99
CA THR A 74 -3.62 -12.47 8.24
C THR A 74 -3.34 -11.14 8.93
N THR A 75 -3.29 -10.03 8.18
CA THR A 75 -3.06 -8.68 8.73
C THR A 75 -4.34 -8.02 9.26
N GLY A 76 -5.52 -8.59 8.96
CA GLY A 76 -6.81 -7.98 9.29
C GLY A 76 -7.31 -6.94 8.30
N ARG A 77 -6.61 -6.73 7.16
CA ARG A 77 -7.16 -5.93 6.05
C ARG A 77 -8.43 -6.59 5.54
N LEU A 78 -9.37 -5.77 5.04
CA LEU A 78 -10.50 -6.26 4.29
C LEU A 78 -10.03 -6.89 2.96
N SER A 79 -10.74 -7.88 2.50
CA SER A 79 -10.53 -8.46 1.17
C SER A 79 -11.83 -8.35 0.38
N SER A 80 -11.72 -7.84 -0.85
CA SER A 80 -12.85 -7.64 -1.77
C SER A 80 -12.89 -8.77 -2.78
N THR A 81 -14.08 -9.37 -2.99
CA THR A 81 -14.29 -10.46 -3.96
C THR A 81 -15.64 -10.31 -4.66
N GLU A 82 -15.76 -10.87 -5.84
CA GLU A 82 -17.00 -11.01 -6.62
C GLU A 82 -17.72 -9.69 -6.94
N PRO A 83 -17.03 -8.71 -7.57
CA PRO A 83 -15.65 -8.69 -8.07
C PRO A 83 -14.66 -8.08 -7.06
N ASN A 84 -13.35 -8.34 -7.25
CA ASN A 84 -12.33 -7.66 -6.44
C ASN A 84 -12.10 -6.23 -6.96
N LEU A 85 -12.67 -5.26 -6.24
CA LEU A 85 -12.54 -3.83 -6.56
C LEU A 85 -11.30 -3.17 -5.93
N GLN A 86 -10.60 -3.86 -5.01
CA GLN A 86 -9.37 -3.34 -4.40
C GLN A 86 -8.13 -3.45 -5.30
N ASN A 87 -8.22 -4.20 -6.40
CA ASN A 87 -7.09 -4.45 -7.32
C ASN A 87 -7.23 -3.74 -8.66
N ILE A 88 -8.14 -2.78 -8.80
CA ILE A 88 -8.27 -1.98 -10.03
C ILE A 88 -6.98 -1.18 -10.25
N PRO A 89 -6.31 -1.32 -11.40
CA PRO A 89 -5.01 -0.71 -11.64
C PRO A 89 -5.06 0.82 -11.63
N ILE A 90 -3.99 1.44 -11.11
CA ILE A 90 -3.83 2.90 -11.08
C ILE A 90 -2.50 3.36 -11.68
N ARG A 91 -1.54 2.45 -11.87
CA ARG A 91 -0.17 2.82 -12.25
C ARG A 91 0.03 3.02 -13.75
N THR A 92 -0.88 2.52 -14.57
CA THR A 92 -0.82 2.62 -16.04
C THR A 92 -1.99 3.44 -16.55
N ASP A 93 -1.79 4.18 -17.65
CA ASP A 93 -2.85 4.99 -18.26
C ASP A 93 -4.07 4.13 -18.63
N THR A 94 -3.84 2.94 -19.21
CA THR A 94 -4.91 1.99 -19.53
C THR A 94 -5.65 1.51 -18.28
N GLY A 95 -4.94 1.30 -17.18
CA GLY A 95 -5.55 0.91 -15.89
C GLY A 95 -6.39 2.04 -15.29
N ARG A 96 -5.92 3.29 -15.40
CA ARG A 96 -6.66 4.48 -14.94
C ARG A 96 -7.97 4.68 -15.67
N LEU A 97 -8.06 4.34 -16.97
CA LEU A 97 -9.31 4.39 -17.72
C LEU A 97 -10.42 3.51 -17.09
N ILE A 98 -10.03 2.41 -16.42
CA ILE A 98 -11.01 1.56 -15.71
C ILE A 98 -11.57 2.30 -14.49
N ARG A 99 -10.74 3.03 -13.74
CA ARG A 99 -11.23 3.89 -12.63
C ARG A 99 -12.12 5.02 -13.13
N GLY A 100 -11.82 5.59 -14.29
CA GLY A 100 -12.65 6.59 -14.97
C GLY A 100 -14.06 6.10 -15.33
N ALA A 101 -14.29 4.77 -15.41
CA ALA A 101 -15.61 4.20 -15.62
C ALA A 101 -16.49 4.18 -14.35
N PHE A 102 -15.92 4.37 -13.16
CA PHE A 102 -16.69 4.48 -11.92
C PHE A 102 -17.08 5.95 -11.70
N ILE A 103 -18.23 6.29 -12.21
CA ILE A 103 -18.77 7.66 -12.21
C ILE A 103 -19.80 7.86 -11.10
N ALA A 104 -20.00 9.10 -10.68
CA ALA A 104 -21.12 9.47 -9.83
C ALA A 104 -22.41 9.70 -10.67
N PRO A 105 -23.60 9.47 -10.11
CA PRO A 105 -24.86 9.87 -10.74
C PRO A 105 -24.92 11.39 -10.97
N LYS A 106 -25.78 11.81 -11.89
CA LYS A 106 -26.00 13.24 -12.17
C LYS A 106 -26.35 14.02 -10.89
N GLY A 107 -25.68 15.13 -10.65
CA GLY A 107 -25.83 15.97 -9.46
C GLY A 107 -25.03 15.48 -8.25
N ARG A 108 -24.19 14.48 -8.45
CA ARG A 108 -23.26 13.96 -7.43
C ARG A 108 -21.82 13.95 -7.93
N LYS A 109 -20.89 13.88 -7.00
CA LYS A 109 -19.44 13.71 -7.24
C LYS A 109 -18.93 12.45 -6.55
N VAL A 110 -17.87 11.86 -7.10
CA VAL A 110 -17.04 10.88 -6.40
C VAL A 110 -16.08 11.65 -5.51
N LEU A 111 -15.93 11.16 -4.28
CA LEU A 111 -14.98 11.69 -3.30
C LEU A 111 -14.09 10.55 -2.84
N SER A 112 -12.77 10.74 -2.88
CA SER A 112 -11.78 9.82 -2.35
C SER A 112 -11.11 10.45 -1.13
N ALA A 113 -10.98 9.68 -0.04
CA ALA A 113 -10.27 10.09 1.15
C ALA A 113 -9.23 9.03 1.52
N ASP A 114 -7.94 9.36 1.36
CA ASP A 114 -6.83 8.42 1.53
C ASP A 114 -5.90 8.85 2.66
N TYR A 115 -5.46 7.88 3.48
CA TYR A 115 -4.44 8.14 4.49
C TYR A 115 -3.07 8.33 3.86
N SER A 116 -2.53 9.53 3.96
CA SER A 116 -1.19 9.84 3.46
C SER A 116 -0.13 9.09 4.25
N GLN A 117 0.50 8.12 3.59
CA GLN A 117 1.68 7.38 4.07
C GLN A 117 1.51 6.72 5.45
N ILE A 118 0.34 6.15 5.74
CA ILE A 118 -0.01 5.63 7.07
C ILE A 118 1.01 4.61 7.62
N GLU A 119 1.54 3.71 6.79
CA GLU A 119 2.51 2.70 7.26
C GLU A 119 3.87 3.32 7.63
N LEU A 120 4.30 4.41 6.97
CA LEU A 120 5.52 5.15 7.36
C LEU A 120 5.30 5.94 8.65
N ARG A 121 4.11 6.50 8.86
CA ARG A 121 3.73 7.16 10.12
C ARG A 121 3.69 6.17 11.28
N LEU A 122 3.16 4.97 11.05
CA LEU A 122 3.19 3.87 12.01
C LEU A 122 4.62 3.41 12.31
N MET A 123 5.51 3.31 11.30
CA MET A 123 6.91 3.01 11.53
C MET A 123 7.58 4.08 12.40
N ALA A 124 7.36 5.35 12.11
CA ALA A 124 7.92 6.45 12.91
C ALA A 124 7.48 6.36 14.38
N HIS A 125 6.20 6.09 14.62
CA HIS A 125 5.65 5.90 15.95
C HIS A 125 6.23 4.66 16.66
N PHE A 126 6.16 3.48 16.06
CA PHE A 126 6.64 2.23 16.68
C PHE A 126 8.14 2.23 16.92
N ALA A 127 8.92 2.80 16.01
CA ALA A 127 10.36 2.96 16.18
C ALA A 127 10.73 4.08 17.17
N ASN A 128 9.76 4.92 17.54
CA ASN A 128 9.95 6.16 18.29
C ASN A 128 11.13 6.98 17.74
N ASP A 129 11.17 7.11 16.39
CA ASP A 129 12.28 7.77 15.71
C ASP A 129 12.06 9.29 15.70
N PRO A 130 12.91 10.06 16.40
CA PRO A 130 12.68 11.50 16.58
C PRO A 130 12.80 12.29 15.28
N VAL A 131 13.58 11.79 14.32
CA VAL A 131 13.75 12.46 13.01
C VAL A 131 12.52 12.27 12.15
N LEU A 132 12.03 11.02 12.05
CA LEU A 132 10.83 10.71 11.30
C LEU A 132 9.59 11.36 11.92
N ILE A 133 9.46 11.30 13.26
CA ILE A 133 8.34 11.94 13.98
C ILE A 133 8.30 13.44 13.70
N ARG A 134 9.45 14.13 13.84
CA ARG A 134 9.55 15.56 13.55
C ARG A 134 9.19 15.89 12.11
N ALA A 135 9.73 15.14 11.13
CA ALA A 135 9.45 15.36 9.73
C ALA A 135 7.94 15.27 9.42
N PHE A 136 7.23 14.32 10.04
CA PHE A 136 5.79 14.20 9.88
C PHE A 136 5.00 15.28 10.62
N GLN A 137 5.44 15.72 11.81
CA GLN A 137 4.80 16.80 12.57
C GLN A 137 4.94 18.15 11.87
N GLU A 138 6.08 18.39 11.22
CA GLU A 138 6.34 19.61 10.45
C GLU A 138 5.74 19.56 9.01
N GLY A 139 5.09 18.45 8.64
CA GLY A 139 4.46 18.29 7.32
C GLY A 139 5.45 18.19 6.17
N HIS A 140 6.69 17.82 6.43
CA HIS A 140 7.70 17.66 5.40
C HIS A 140 7.44 16.44 4.52
N ASP A 141 7.83 16.53 3.25
CA ASP A 141 7.90 15.37 2.36
C ASP A 141 8.94 14.38 2.88
N ILE A 142 8.46 13.28 3.49
CA ILE A 142 9.32 12.28 4.14
C ILE A 142 10.33 11.64 3.19
N HIS A 143 10.00 11.52 1.90
CA HIS A 143 10.92 10.93 0.92
C HIS A 143 12.02 11.92 0.55
N ARG A 144 11.68 13.20 0.43
CA ARG A 144 12.64 14.28 0.22
C ARG A 144 13.53 14.46 1.47
N ALA A 145 12.93 14.45 2.65
CA ALA A 145 13.67 14.51 3.92
C ALA A 145 14.66 13.34 4.06
N THR A 146 14.20 12.11 3.76
CA THR A 146 15.08 10.93 3.77
C THR A 146 16.23 11.07 2.77
N ALA A 147 15.97 11.55 1.54
CA ALA A 147 17.02 11.77 0.54
C ALA A 147 18.04 12.82 1.01
N ALA A 148 17.55 13.96 1.53
CA ALA A 148 18.40 15.04 2.07
C ALA A 148 19.35 14.51 3.14
N GLU A 149 18.79 13.75 4.11
CA GLU A 149 19.54 13.20 5.23
C GLU A 149 20.58 12.15 4.81
N ILE A 150 20.23 11.25 3.90
CA ILE A 150 21.13 10.18 3.45
C ILE A 150 22.26 10.74 2.56
N LEU A 151 21.93 11.70 1.70
CA LEU A 151 22.86 12.28 0.73
C LEU A 151 23.66 13.48 1.30
N GLY A 152 23.33 13.93 2.52
CA GLY A 152 23.94 15.10 3.15
C GLY A 152 23.70 16.40 2.38
N LYS A 153 22.51 16.56 1.79
CA LYS A 153 22.09 17.72 1.01
C LYS A 153 21.07 18.57 1.76
N ALA A 154 20.93 19.84 1.37
CA ALA A 154 19.80 20.64 1.81
C ALA A 154 18.49 20.06 1.24
N PHE A 155 17.38 20.23 1.97
CA PHE A 155 16.06 19.69 1.59
C PHE A 155 15.63 20.14 0.18
N ASP A 156 15.88 21.42 -0.16
CA ASP A 156 15.48 22.01 -1.44
C ASP A 156 16.38 21.56 -2.60
N ASP A 157 17.60 21.11 -2.32
CA ASP A 157 18.56 20.63 -3.32
C ASP A 157 18.32 19.16 -3.75
N VAL A 158 17.35 18.48 -3.11
CA VAL A 158 17.00 17.11 -3.48
C VAL A 158 16.25 17.09 -4.79
N THR A 159 16.81 16.38 -5.77
CA THR A 159 16.19 16.20 -7.09
C THR A 159 14.98 15.27 -7.02
N SER A 160 14.11 15.33 -8.03
CA SER A 160 12.95 14.44 -8.17
C SER A 160 13.37 12.97 -8.26
N GLU A 161 14.51 12.67 -8.87
CA GLU A 161 15.04 11.31 -8.98
C GLU A 161 15.54 10.78 -7.63
N GLU A 162 16.28 11.59 -6.86
CA GLU A 162 16.73 11.25 -5.52
C GLU A 162 15.54 11.03 -4.57
N ARG A 163 14.52 11.87 -4.65
CA ARG A 163 13.26 11.70 -3.93
C ARG A 163 12.58 10.37 -4.31
N ARG A 164 12.53 10.03 -5.62
CA ARG A 164 11.96 8.77 -6.12
C ARG A 164 12.73 7.56 -5.58
N GLN A 165 14.06 7.63 -5.57
CA GLN A 165 14.92 6.59 -5.00
C GLN A 165 14.69 6.43 -3.50
N ALA A 166 14.65 7.53 -2.74
CA ALA A 166 14.34 7.50 -1.32
C ALA A 166 12.94 6.93 -1.03
N LYS A 167 11.94 7.25 -1.87
CA LYS A 167 10.60 6.62 -1.78
C LYS A 167 10.68 5.10 -1.91
N ALA A 168 11.42 4.61 -2.90
CA ALA A 168 11.61 3.17 -3.10
C ALA A 168 12.35 2.51 -1.92
N VAL A 169 13.34 3.19 -1.34
CA VAL A 169 14.07 2.71 -0.16
C VAL A 169 13.18 2.71 1.08
N ASN A 170 12.47 3.81 1.37
CA ASN A 170 11.59 3.91 2.52
C ASN A 170 10.58 2.77 2.54
N PHE A 171 9.85 2.54 1.45
CA PHE A 171 8.92 1.43 1.35
C PHE A 171 9.62 0.07 1.28
N GLY A 172 10.70 -0.04 0.53
CA GLY A 172 11.44 -1.29 0.41
C GLY A 172 11.96 -1.80 1.76
N LEU A 173 12.57 -0.94 2.55
CA LEU A 173 13.10 -1.30 3.88
C LEU A 173 11.98 -1.55 4.88
N LEU A 174 10.90 -0.75 4.83
CA LEU A 174 9.70 -0.97 5.63
C LEU A 174 9.19 -2.42 5.47
N TYR A 175 9.20 -2.92 4.23
CA TYR A 175 8.78 -4.30 3.90
C TYR A 175 9.90 -5.34 3.99
N GLY A 176 11.04 -4.99 4.60
CA GLY A 176 12.17 -5.91 4.79
C GLY A 176 12.85 -6.32 3.50
N MET A 177 12.86 -5.46 2.48
CA MET A 177 13.53 -5.72 1.20
C MET A 177 15.03 -5.93 1.42
N SER A 178 15.58 -6.94 0.75
CA SER A 178 17.03 -7.21 0.76
C SER A 178 17.78 -6.25 -0.16
N GLU A 179 19.12 -6.17 0.04
CA GLU A 179 20.02 -5.44 -0.85
C GLU A 179 19.86 -5.82 -2.32
N PHE A 180 19.62 -7.12 -2.59
CA PHE A 180 19.38 -7.61 -3.95
C PHE A 180 18.07 -7.07 -4.53
N GLY A 181 17.00 -7.06 -3.74
CA GLY A 181 15.71 -6.50 -4.16
C GLY A 181 15.82 -5.00 -4.45
N LEU A 182 16.50 -4.26 -3.56
CA LEU A 182 16.72 -2.83 -3.72
C LEU A 182 17.58 -2.50 -4.95
N ALA A 183 18.68 -3.24 -5.16
CA ALA A 183 19.55 -3.09 -6.31
C ALA A 183 18.75 -3.28 -7.63
N LYS A 184 17.92 -4.32 -7.70
CA LYS A 184 17.08 -4.58 -8.87
C LYS A 184 16.04 -3.47 -9.11
N GLN A 185 15.42 -2.96 -8.04
CA GLN A 185 14.36 -1.95 -8.14
C GLN A 185 14.88 -0.58 -8.59
N LEU A 186 16.09 -0.21 -8.14
CA LEU A 186 16.70 1.08 -8.42
C LEU A 186 17.69 1.07 -9.60
N GLY A 187 17.99 -0.10 -10.17
CA GLY A 187 19.07 -0.24 -11.16
C GLY A 187 20.47 -0.05 -10.57
N PHE A 188 20.62 -0.24 -9.26
CA PHE A 188 21.89 -0.10 -8.55
C PHE A 188 22.74 -1.37 -8.67
N THR A 189 24.05 -1.22 -8.51
CA THR A 189 24.91 -2.34 -8.16
C THR A 189 24.58 -2.82 -6.75
N ARG A 190 24.92 -4.07 -6.46
CA ARG A 190 24.73 -4.62 -5.09
C ARG A 190 25.45 -3.79 -4.04
N GLN A 191 26.65 -3.29 -4.34
CA GLN A 191 27.43 -2.45 -3.43
C GLN A 191 26.71 -1.13 -3.13
N GLN A 192 26.22 -0.44 -4.17
CA GLN A 192 25.44 0.80 -4.01
C GLN A 192 24.22 0.60 -3.13
N ALA A 193 23.47 -0.50 -3.35
CA ALA A 193 22.31 -0.82 -2.52
C ALA A 193 22.70 -1.09 -1.06
N GLN A 194 23.81 -1.81 -0.80
CA GLN A 194 24.33 -2.02 0.54
C GLN A 194 24.72 -0.73 1.23
N ASP A 195 25.43 0.15 0.54
CA ASP A 195 25.89 1.42 1.10
C ASP A 195 24.70 2.33 1.41
N TYR A 196 23.71 2.37 0.54
CA TYR A 196 22.46 3.12 0.80
C TYR A 196 21.73 2.57 2.04
N ILE A 197 21.59 1.26 2.18
CA ILE A 197 20.96 0.63 3.35
C ILE A 197 21.76 0.93 4.64
N LYS A 198 23.09 0.92 4.57
CA LYS A 198 23.93 1.29 5.73
C LYS A 198 23.71 2.73 6.15
N LEU A 199 23.71 3.67 5.19
CA LEU A 199 23.46 5.09 5.45
C LEU A 199 22.06 5.31 6.03
N TYR A 200 21.03 4.65 5.47
CA TYR A 200 19.66 4.70 5.98
C TYR A 200 19.60 4.29 7.46
N PHE A 201 20.13 3.14 7.81
CA PHE A 201 20.10 2.66 9.20
C PHE A 201 21.09 3.37 10.13
N ALA A 202 22.11 4.03 9.61
CA ALA A 202 22.94 4.94 10.40
C ALA A 202 22.16 6.21 10.77
N ARG A 203 21.31 6.68 9.86
CA ARG A 203 20.45 7.86 10.09
C ARG A 203 19.22 7.54 10.95
N TYR A 204 18.62 6.36 10.77
CA TYR A 204 17.43 5.89 11.50
C TYR A 204 17.75 4.63 12.34
N PRO A 205 18.61 4.74 13.37
CA PRO A 205 19.03 3.57 14.16
C PRO A 205 17.89 2.95 14.96
N THR A 206 16.90 3.76 15.38
CA THR A 206 15.73 3.29 16.11
C THR A 206 14.80 2.45 15.22
N VAL A 207 14.68 2.77 13.93
CA VAL A 207 13.96 1.94 12.96
C VAL A 207 14.61 0.54 12.87
N ARG A 208 15.95 0.48 12.79
CA ARG A 208 16.67 -0.79 12.77
C ARG A 208 16.44 -1.59 14.06
N ALA A 209 16.53 -0.92 15.21
CA ALA A 209 16.30 -1.53 16.51
C ALA A 209 14.88 -2.09 16.62
N TYR A 210 13.87 -1.32 16.22
CA TYR A 210 12.47 -1.76 16.16
C TYR A 210 12.30 -3.02 15.29
N MET A 211 12.83 -3.01 14.07
CA MET A 211 12.74 -4.17 13.16
C MET A 211 13.38 -5.42 13.78
N GLN A 212 14.51 -5.27 14.47
CA GLN A 212 15.17 -6.40 15.14
C GLN A 212 14.37 -6.87 16.35
N ALA A 213 13.85 -5.97 17.17
CA ALA A 213 13.03 -6.30 18.33
C ALA A 213 11.74 -7.02 17.90
N THR A 214 11.07 -6.54 16.84
CA THR A 214 9.87 -7.18 16.28
C THR A 214 10.15 -8.60 15.79
N ARG A 215 11.27 -8.81 15.10
CA ARG A 215 11.70 -10.14 14.65
C ARG A 215 11.93 -11.08 15.83
N THR A 216 12.65 -10.61 16.85
CA THR A 216 12.92 -11.38 18.07
C THR A 216 11.64 -11.72 18.82
N ALA A 217 10.72 -10.77 18.97
CA ALA A 217 9.42 -10.99 19.59
C ALA A 217 8.60 -12.04 18.81
N ALA A 218 8.53 -11.93 17.47
CA ALA A 218 7.85 -12.92 16.64
C ALA A 218 8.41 -14.33 16.79
N GLN A 219 9.75 -14.47 16.90
CA GLN A 219 10.41 -15.77 17.12
C GLN A 219 10.10 -16.37 18.49
N ASN A 220 10.10 -15.54 19.54
CA ASN A 220 9.99 -16.01 20.94
C ASN A 220 8.56 -16.31 21.34
N GLN A 221 7.59 -15.47 20.94
CA GLN A 221 6.20 -15.57 21.38
C GLN A 221 5.23 -16.09 20.30
N GLY A 222 5.68 -16.25 19.05
CA GLY A 222 4.89 -16.78 17.95
C GLY A 222 3.83 -15.80 17.40
N TYR A 223 3.81 -14.57 17.87
CA TYR A 223 2.92 -13.51 17.38
C TYR A 223 3.56 -12.14 17.59
N ILE A 224 2.99 -11.15 16.96
CA ILE A 224 3.23 -9.73 17.17
C ILE A 224 1.89 -9.02 17.35
N THR A 225 1.88 -7.75 17.74
CA THR A 225 0.64 -7.00 17.97
C THR A 225 0.55 -5.75 17.11
N THR A 226 -0.68 -5.36 16.80
CA THR A 226 -1.00 -4.04 16.24
C THR A 226 -0.99 -2.96 17.33
N ILE A 227 -1.15 -1.69 16.94
CA ILE A 227 -1.27 -0.57 17.86
C ILE A 227 -2.44 -0.71 18.84
N LEU A 228 -3.49 -1.44 18.46
CA LEU A 228 -4.65 -1.73 19.30
C LEU A 228 -4.54 -3.06 20.04
N GLY A 229 -3.35 -3.69 20.06
CA GLY A 229 -3.11 -4.94 20.78
C GLY A 229 -3.64 -6.20 20.11
N ARG A 230 -4.16 -6.13 18.87
CA ARG A 230 -4.62 -7.33 18.14
C ARG A 230 -3.43 -8.19 17.77
N LYS A 231 -3.49 -9.49 18.09
CA LYS A 231 -2.43 -10.47 17.82
C LYS A 231 -2.42 -10.90 16.36
N LEU A 232 -1.21 -10.95 15.79
CA LEU A 232 -0.91 -11.42 14.44
C LEU A 232 0.07 -12.59 14.57
N PHE A 233 -0.39 -13.80 14.30
CA PHE A 233 0.41 -15.01 14.48
C PHE A 233 1.48 -15.14 13.38
N THR A 234 2.66 -15.65 13.77
CA THR A 234 3.85 -15.79 12.91
C THR A 234 4.40 -17.22 12.93
N PRO A 235 3.66 -18.20 12.36
CA PRO A 235 3.96 -19.63 12.55
C PRO A 235 5.30 -20.05 11.91
N ASP A 236 5.74 -19.45 10.81
CA ASP A 236 6.88 -19.89 10.01
C ASP A 236 8.23 -19.30 10.44
N MET A 237 8.29 -18.61 11.59
CA MET A 237 9.51 -17.96 12.08
C MET A 237 10.67 -18.95 12.38
N GLN A 238 10.34 -20.22 12.65
CA GLN A 238 11.30 -21.29 12.93
C GLN A 238 11.34 -22.36 11.82
N HIS A 239 10.75 -22.08 10.65
CA HIS A 239 10.70 -23.05 9.55
C HIS A 239 12.10 -23.49 9.12
N PRO A 240 12.38 -24.81 8.89
CA PRO A 240 13.70 -25.32 8.54
C PRO A 240 14.22 -24.79 7.22
N ASN A 241 13.31 -24.54 6.25
CA ASN A 241 13.70 -23.93 4.97
C ASN A 241 14.00 -22.45 5.18
N ARG A 242 15.25 -22.05 4.87
CA ARG A 242 15.74 -20.67 5.01
C ARG A 242 14.89 -19.64 4.23
N GLY A 243 14.44 -19.98 3.02
CA GLY A 243 13.64 -19.07 2.20
C GLY A 243 12.27 -18.79 2.82
N VAL A 244 11.61 -19.81 3.37
CA VAL A 244 10.33 -19.68 4.10
C VAL A 244 10.54 -18.85 5.36
N ARG A 245 11.56 -19.17 6.15
CA ARG A 245 11.89 -18.41 7.38
C ARG A 245 12.17 -16.93 7.08
N GLN A 246 12.97 -16.61 6.06
CA GLN A 246 13.24 -15.23 5.67
C GLN A 246 11.98 -14.49 5.17
N ALA A 247 11.06 -15.19 4.51
CA ALA A 247 9.76 -14.62 4.14
C ALA A 247 8.90 -14.33 5.38
N ALA A 248 8.87 -15.25 6.35
CA ALA A 248 8.18 -15.06 7.62
C ALA A 248 8.76 -13.89 8.44
N GLU A 249 10.09 -13.75 8.49
CA GLU A 249 10.77 -12.63 9.16
C GLU A 249 10.35 -11.27 8.54
N ARG A 250 10.29 -11.17 7.20
CA ARG A 250 9.80 -9.96 6.53
C ARG A 250 8.33 -9.70 6.82
N ALA A 251 7.51 -10.74 6.76
CA ALA A 251 6.09 -10.64 7.08
C ALA A 251 5.87 -10.16 8.52
N ALA A 252 6.65 -10.69 9.48
CA ALA A 252 6.57 -10.30 10.89
C ALA A 252 6.91 -8.82 11.12
N ILE A 253 7.92 -8.27 10.43
CA ILE A 253 8.27 -6.84 10.52
C ILE A 253 7.15 -5.96 9.98
N ASN A 254 6.53 -6.38 8.88
CA ASN A 254 5.51 -5.62 8.18
C ASN A 254 4.11 -5.72 8.83
N ALA A 255 3.82 -6.84 9.46
CA ALA A 255 2.48 -7.12 9.98
C ALA A 255 1.99 -6.13 11.06
N PRO A 256 2.79 -5.58 12.00
CA PRO A 256 2.32 -4.54 12.91
C PRO A 256 1.87 -3.27 12.18
N LEU A 257 2.57 -2.91 11.11
CA LEU A 257 2.28 -1.70 10.33
C LEU A 257 0.99 -1.89 9.53
N GLN A 258 0.93 -2.93 8.70
CA GLN A 258 -0.27 -3.25 7.92
C GLN A 258 -1.48 -3.56 8.81
N GLY A 259 -1.26 -4.29 9.90
CA GLY A 259 -2.33 -4.62 10.83
C GLY A 259 -2.87 -3.41 11.56
N SER A 260 -2.00 -2.48 11.97
CA SER A 260 -2.43 -1.23 12.61
C SER A 260 -3.13 -0.30 11.61
N ALA A 261 -2.65 -0.19 10.37
CA ALA A 261 -3.35 0.53 9.31
C ALA A 261 -4.75 -0.06 9.07
N ALA A 262 -4.88 -1.40 9.05
CA ALA A 262 -6.17 -2.07 8.92
C ALA A 262 -7.11 -1.82 10.11
N ASP A 263 -6.59 -1.73 11.32
CA ASP A 263 -7.36 -1.39 12.50
C ASP A 263 -7.83 0.07 12.43
N ILE A 264 -6.95 0.99 12.04
CA ILE A 264 -7.25 2.43 11.91
C ILE A 264 -8.32 2.67 10.84
N ILE A 265 -8.18 2.10 9.64
CA ILE A 265 -9.17 2.32 8.57
C ILE A 265 -10.55 1.77 8.94
N LYS A 266 -10.63 0.66 9.68
CA LYS A 266 -11.90 0.11 10.16
C LYS A 266 -12.56 1.02 11.21
N LEU A 267 -11.77 1.58 12.12
CA LEU A 267 -12.28 2.59 13.06
C LEU A 267 -12.74 3.85 12.32
N ALA A 268 -11.97 4.28 11.29
CA ALA A 268 -12.33 5.41 10.45
C ALA A 268 -13.65 5.18 9.72
N MET A 269 -13.89 3.99 9.17
CA MET A 269 -15.16 3.64 8.54
C MET A 269 -16.34 3.82 9.52
N ILE A 270 -16.18 3.38 10.77
CA ILE A 270 -17.20 3.53 11.80
C ILE A 270 -17.41 5.01 12.14
N ALA A 271 -16.33 5.74 12.43
CA ALA A 271 -16.39 7.15 12.80
C ALA A 271 -16.98 8.03 11.67
N VAL A 272 -16.63 7.75 10.42
CA VAL A 272 -17.21 8.44 9.27
C VAL A 272 -18.70 8.11 9.13
N ASN A 273 -19.10 6.84 9.28
CA ASN A 273 -20.50 6.45 9.19
C ASN A 273 -21.39 7.13 10.25
N GLU A 274 -20.83 7.46 11.42
CA GLU A 274 -21.54 8.16 12.49
C GLU A 274 -21.81 9.64 12.17
N VAL A 275 -20.94 10.27 11.38
CA VAL A 275 -21.04 11.72 11.06
C VAL A 275 -21.53 12.00 9.65
N LEU A 276 -21.60 10.99 8.79
CA LEU A 276 -21.95 11.14 7.38
C LEU A 276 -23.45 11.43 7.23
N PRO A 277 -23.85 12.55 6.60
CA PRO A 277 -25.25 12.81 6.30
C PRO A 277 -25.73 11.86 5.18
N THR A 278 -26.35 10.75 5.56
CA THR A 278 -26.67 9.62 4.67
C THR A 278 -27.66 9.97 3.54
N GLU A 279 -28.43 11.04 3.70
CA GLU A 279 -29.30 11.62 2.64
C GLU A 279 -28.48 12.31 1.53
N HIS A 280 -27.26 12.80 1.84
CA HIS A 280 -26.42 13.58 0.94
C HIS A 280 -25.15 12.85 0.49
N ALA A 281 -24.73 11.82 1.22
CA ALA A 281 -23.54 11.08 0.90
C ALA A 281 -23.64 9.60 1.26
N LYS A 282 -22.88 8.76 0.54
CA LYS A 282 -22.77 7.32 0.79
C LYS A 282 -21.31 6.89 0.73
N MET A 283 -20.87 6.09 1.70
CA MET A 283 -19.62 5.37 1.62
C MET A 283 -19.81 4.19 0.67
N LEU A 284 -18.99 4.10 -0.38
CA LEU A 284 -19.14 3.09 -1.43
C LEU A 284 -18.12 1.97 -1.30
N LEU A 285 -16.83 2.33 -1.18
CA LEU A 285 -15.73 1.37 -1.22
C LEU A 285 -14.69 1.67 -0.14
N GLN A 286 -14.03 0.61 0.31
CA GLN A 286 -12.77 0.67 1.04
C GLN A 286 -11.69 0.00 0.18
N VAL A 287 -10.62 0.72 -0.15
CA VAL A 287 -9.53 0.25 -1.02
C VAL A 287 -8.20 0.57 -0.36
N HIS A 288 -7.50 -0.44 0.15
CA HIS A 288 -6.24 -0.28 0.89
C HIS A 288 -6.36 0.69 2.08
N ASP A 289 -5.88 1.91 1.94
CA ASP A 289 -5.89 2.96 2.95
C ASP A 289 -6.87 4.10 2.57
N GLU A 290 -7.69 3.89 1.54
CA GLU A 290 -8.65 4.81 0.91
C GLU A 290 -10.10 4.43 1.23
N LEU A 291 -10.94 5.44 1.45
CA LEU A 291 -12.39 5.34 1.45
C LEU A 291 -12.96 6.15 0.28
N VAL A 292 -13.86 5.53 -0.49
CA VAL A 292 -14.51 6.16 -1.65
C VAL A 292 -15.97 6.40 -1.34
N PHE A 293 -16.44 7.59 -1.71
CA PHE A 293 -17.80 8.05 -1.44
C PHE A 293 -18.45 8.61 -2.71
N GLU A 294 -19.77 8.72 -2.64
CA GLU A 294 -20.61 9.47 -3.54
C GLU A 294 -21.32 10.54 -2.71
N ALA A 295 -21.24 11.80 -3.11
CA ALA A 295 -21.83 12.92 -2.38
C ALA A 295 -22.54 13.90 -3.32
N ASP A 296 -23.59 14.59 -2.82
CA ASP A 296 -24.28 15.64 -3.55
C ASP A 296 -23.30 16.79 -3.89
N GLU A 297 -23.32 17.24 -5.15
CA GLU A 297 -22.35 18.19 -5.69
C GLU A 297 -22.35 19.54 -4.94
N ASP A 298 -23.49 20.01 -4.50
CA ASP A 298 -23.64 21.27 -3.77
C ASP A 298 -23.15 21.20 -2.31
N LYS A 299 -22.92 19.99 -1.77
CA LYS A 299 -22.47 19.74 -0.38
C LYS A 299 -21.12 19.05 -0.29
N VAL A 300 -20.51 18.72 -1.43
CA VAL A 300 -19.32 17.87 -1.47
C VAL A 300 -18.15 18.42 -0.64
N ASP A 301 -17.92 19.73 -0.64
CA ASP A 301 -16.82 20.36 0.12
C ASP A 301 -17.05 20.30 1.63
N GLU A 302 -18.29 20.44 2.10
CA GLU A 302 -18.65 20.28 3.51
C GLU A 302 -18.47 18.82 3.94
N ILE A 303 -18.99 17.90 3.15
CA ILE A 303 -18.87 16.45 3.38
C ILE A 303 -17.40 16.01 3.38
N ALA A 304 -16.59 16.52 2.46
CA ALA A 304 -15.15 16.25 2.40
C ALA A 304 -14.43 16.65 3.72
N LYS A 305 -14.78 17.80 4.28
CA LYS A 305 -14.23 18.26 5.59
C LYS A 305 -14.67 17.36 6.74
N LEU A 306 -15.94 16.94 6.77
CA LEU A 306 -16.44 16.01 7.79
C LEU A 306 -15.71 14.68 7.76
N ILE A 307 -15.58 14.08 6.58
CA ILE A 307 -14.87 12.82 6.36
C ILE A 307 -13.41 12.95 6.78
N LYS A 308 -12.72 13.98 6.27
CA LYS A 308 -11.31 14.24 6.61
C LYS A 308 -11.07 14.32 8.10
N ASN A 309 -11.87 15.12 8.82
CA ASN A 309 -11.73 15.29 10.25
C ASN A 309 -12.03 14.00 11.01
N ALA A 310 -13.10 13.27 10.64
CA ALA A 310 -13.45 12.00 11.27
C ALA A 310 -12.32 10.96 11.11
N MET A 311 -11.72 10.86 9.92
CA MET A 311 -10.59 9.96 9.67
C MET A 311 -9.32 10.40 10.42
N GLN A 312 -8.95 11.68 10.40
CA GLN A 312 -7.74 12.17 11.05
C GLN A 312 -7.77 12.02 12.58
N ASP A 313 -8.93 12.27 13.19
CA ASP A 313 -9.10 12.28 14.64
C ASP A 313 -9.45 10.90 15.22
N VAL A 314 -9.60 9.87 14.38
CA VAL A 314 -10.19 8.59 14.78
C VAL A 314 -9.47 7.93 15.95
N LEU A 315 -8.13 7.90 15.96
CA LEU A 315 -7.37 7.26 17.04
C LEU A 315 -7.51 8.02 18.35
N SER A 316 -7.35 9.35 18.35
CA SER A 316 -7.42 10.17 19.56
C SER A 316 -8.82 10.17 20.16
N LYS A 317 -9.87 10.25 19.34
CA LYS A 317 -11.26 10.17 19.79
C LYS A 317 -11.59 8.81 20.37
N THR A 318 -11.32 7.73 19.61
CA THR A 318 -11.65 6.37 20.06
C THR A 318 -10.84 5.98 21.29
N ALA A 319 -9.56 6.35 21.37
CA ALA A 319 -8.74 6.10 22.56
C ALA A 319 -9.34 6.78 23.80
N LYS A 320 -9.75 8.03 23.68
CA LYS A 320 -10.40 8.78 24.76
C LYS A 320 -11.73 8.14 25.18
N GLU A 321 -12.58 7.77 24.23
CA GLU A 321 -13.90 7.18 24.50
C GLU A 321 -13.81 5.79 25.12
N LYS A 322 -12.85 4.98 24.71
CA LYS A 322 -12.67 3.60 25.17
C LYS A 322 -11.71 3.47 26.35
N GLY A 323 -11.05 4.57 26.76
CA GLY A 323 -10.01 4.53 27.80
C GLY A 323 -8.78 3.73 27.38
N TRP A 324 -8.45 3.71 26.07
CA TRP A 324 -7.25 3.05 25.57
C TRP A 324 -6.01 3.92 25.77
N ASP A 325 -4.94 3.30 26.20
CA ASP A 325 -3.62 3.95 26.30
C ASP A 325 -2.93 3.92 24.92
N VAL A 326 -3.39 4.79 24.03
CA VAL A 326 -2.84 4.95 22.67
C VAL A 326 -2.47 6.42 22.48
N ASP A 327 -1.19 6.73 22.68
CA ASP A 327 -0.61 8.04 22.36
C ASP A 327 0.14 7.94 21.03
N PHE A 328 -0.53 8.32 19.94
CA PHE A 328 0.05 8.26 18.59
C PHE A 328 0.88 9.50 18.31
N ALA A 329 2.21 9.36 18.35
CA ALA A 329 3.17 10.47 18.27
C ALA A 329 3.17 11.24 16.93
N VAL A 330 2.52 10.73 15.90
CA VAL A 330 2.55 11.25 14.54
C VAL A 330 1.12 11.61 14.09
N PRO A 331 0.85 12.78 13.51
CA PRO A 331 -0.49 13.12 13.04
C PRO A 331 -0.93 12.16 11.92
N LEU A 332 -2.17 11.71 11.94
CA LEU A 332 -2.80 11.09 10.78
C LEU A 332 -3.21 12.22 9.81
N VAL A 333 -2.79 12.09 8.57
CA VAL A 333 -3.13 13.06 7.51
C VAL A 333 -3.95 12.33 6.45
N VAL A 334 -5.07 12.95 6.07
CA VAL A 334 -5.96 12.44 5.01
C VAL A 334 -5.94 13.42 3.84
N GLU A 335 -5.64 12.93 2.68
CA GLU A 335 -5.79 13.63 1.40
C GLU A 335 -7.18 13.35 0.86
N VAL A 336 -7.86 14.40 0.37
CA VAL A 336 -9.20 14.28 -0.17
C VAL A 336 -9.20 14.82 -1.58
N GLY A 337 -9.66 14.02 -2.52
CA GLY A 337 -9.91 14.43 -3.90
C GLY A 337 -11.39 14.30 -4.26
N ILE A 338 -11.83 15.12 -5.19
CA ILE A 338 -13.21 15.21 -5.68
C ILE A 338 -13.19 15.22 -7.19
N GLY A 339 -14.03 14.42 -7.84
CA GLY A 339 -14.11 14.34 -9.28
C GLY A 339 -15.46 13.83 -9.78
N ASP A 340 -15.64 13.82 -11.09
CA ASP A 340 -16.83 13.22 -11.72
C ASP A 340 -16.75 11.69 -11.75
N ASN A 341 -15.54 11.15 -11.59
CA ASN A 341 -15.24 9.73 -11.54
C ASN A 341 -14.13 9.43 -10.54
N TRP A 342 -13.87 8.17 -10.30
CA TRP A 342 -12.89 7.74 -9.29
C TRP A 342 -11.43 8.06 -9.68
N ASP A 343 -11.08 8.12 -10.98
CA ASP A 343 -9.73 8.49 -11.41
C ASP A 343 -9.43 9.97 -11.15
N GLU A 344 -10.41 10.84 -11.36
CA GLU A 344 -10.29 12.28 -11.07
C GLU A 344 -10.28 12.58 -9.57
N ALA A 345 -10.97 11.78 -8.78
CA ALA A 345 -11.04 11.95 -7.33
C ALA A 345 -9.81 11.42 -6.58
N HIS A 346 -8.83 10.75 -7.27
CA HIS A 346 -7.69 10.10 -6.60
C HIS A 346 -6.36 10.87 -6.75
#